data_c409c94d65137967816dc0227efffcc0
#
_entry.id   c409c94d65137967816dc0227efffcc0
#
_cell.length_a   1.000
_cell.length_b   1.000
_cell.length_c   1.000
_cell.angle_alpha   90.00
_cell.angle_beta   90.00
_cell.angle_gamma   90.00
#
_symmetry.space_group_name_H-M   'P 1'
#
loop_
_entity.id
_entity.type
_entity.pdbx_description
1 polymer ?
#
loop_
_entity_poly.entity_id
_entity_poly.type
_entity_poly.pdbx_seq_one_letter_code
_entity_poly.pdbx_strand_id
1 'polypeptide(L)'
;LIKYYNYFNENKGTDEYYNFLMKKKVDEFYKYIEKGTPDRSSVVSQCVASIKRMKKMCDKKGVEFQIFFGSVFAGQMIGYEGDSFYEFLREVVQVGENVWCFNTFNDVALNIYNYYDISHYYYEVGDLMIDTMAGKSTSHNGFGILLTPDNVDSEIEHRRTELAQWKAYYEANGTLPFRGMEDTGSLIPKIYG
;
A
#
# COMPACT_ATOMS: atom_id res chain seq x y z
N LEU A 1 -16.20 -4.43 17.15
CA LEU A 1 -15.42 -3.35 16.50
C LEU A 1 -14.75 -2.47 17.55
N ILE A 2 -15.48 -1.79 18.47
CA ILE A 2 -14.92 -0.88 19.48
C ILE A 2 -13.90 -1.59 20.41
N LYS A 3 -14.19 -2.82 20.84
CA LYS A 3 -13.28 -3.61 21.68
C LYS A 3 -11.96 -3.95 20.98
N TYR A 4 -12.03 -4.20 19.68
CA TYR A 4 -10.87 -4.48 18.82
C TYR A 4 -10.04 -3.20 18.61
N TYR A 5 -10.72 -2.09 18.35
CA TYR A 5 -10.11 -0.78 18.17
C TYR A 5 -9.37 -0.31 19.45
N ASN A 6 -9.97 -0.48 20.63
CA ASN A 6 -9.33 -0.15 21.90
C ASN A 6 -8.09 -1.03 22.15
N TYR A 7 -8.19 -2.34 21.90
CA TYR A 7 -7.05 -3.24 22.03
C TYR A 7 -5.87 -2.79 21.16
N PHE A 8 -6.13 -2.44 19.91
CA PHE A 8 -5.08 -1.96 19.01
C PHE A 8 -4.46 -0.64 19.48
N ASN A 9 -5.27 0.31 19.91
CA ASN A 9 -4.76 1.61 20.40
C ASN A 9 -3.95 1.47 21.69
N GLU A 10 -4.36 0.59 22.60
CA GLU A 10 -3.67 0.35 23.86
C GLU A 10 -2.32 -0.37 23.67
N ASN A 11 -2.20 -1.19 22.63
CA ASN A 11 -1.00 -1.99 22.35
C ASN A 11 -0.16 -1.43 21.21
N LYS A 12 -0.58 -0.35 20.57
CA LYS A 12 0.14 0.33 19.48
C LYS A 12 1.59 0.61 19.90
N GLY A 13 2.53 -0.01 19.18
CA GLY A 13 3.96 0.17 19.40
C GLY A 13 4.53 -0.59 20.60
N THR A 14 3.81 -1.56 21.12
CA THR A 14 4.40 -2.53 22.05
C THR A 14 5.07 -3.67 21.29
N ASP A 15 6.15 -4.24 21.85
CA ASP A 15 6.83 -5.39 21.25
C ASP A 15 5.90 -6.60 21.12
N GLU A 16 4.95 -6.76 22.05
CA GLU A 16 3.95 -7.84 22.02
C GLU A 16 3.00 -7.71 20.83
N TYR A 17 2.49 -6.52 20.56
CA TYR A 17 1.65 -6.25 19.40
C TYR A 17 2.41 -6.45 18.09
N TYR A 18 3.63 -6.00 18.08
CA TYR A 18 4.53 -6.10 16.96
C TYR A 18 4.87 -7.56 16.62
N ASN A 19 5.29 -8.34 17.63
CA ASN A 19 5.52 -9.78 17.48
C ASN A 19 4.28 -10.54 17.02
N PHE A 20 3.08 -10.10 17.45
CA PHE A 20 1.82 -10.65 16.98
C PHE A 20 1.59 -10.38 15.49
N LEU A 21 1.83 -9.14 15.01
CA LEU A 21 1.75 -8.80 13.60
C LEU A 21 2.77 -9.57 12.77
N MET A 22 4.02 -9.60 13.23
CA MET A 22 5.13 -10.29 12.58
C MET A 22 4.87 -11.79 12.47
N LYS A 23 4.55 -12.44 13.58
CA LYS A 23 4.39 -13.89 13.64
C LYS A 23 3.24 -14.42 12.76
N LYS A 24 2.18 -13.63 12.55
CA LYS A 24 1.04 -14.05 11.72
C LYS A 24 1.18 -13.73 10.24
N LYS A 25 2.01 -12.78 9.86
CA LYS A 25 1.93 -12.16 8.53
C LYS A 25 3.21 -12.19 7.72
N VAL A 26 4.37 -12.23 8.35
CA VAL A 26 5.65 -12.21 7.65
C VAL A 26 5.87 -13.45 6.80
N ASP A 27 5.55 -14.63 7.30
CA ASP A 27 5.67 -15.87 6.54
C ASP A 27 4.81 -15.87 5.26
N GLU A 28 3.71 -15.12 5.26
CA GLU A 28 2.84 -14.99 4.10
C GLU A 28 3.48 -14.15 3.00
N PHE A 29 4.22 -13.09 3.35
CA PHE A 29 4.90 -12.23 2.38
C PHE A 29 6.06 -12.95 1.69
N TYR A 30 6.85 -13.68 2.45
CA TYR A 30 7.96 -14.46 1.90
C TYR A 30 7.49 -15.49 0.88
N LYS A 31 6.32 -16.11 1.11
CA LYS A 31 5.71 -17.03 0.11
C LYS A 31 5.41 -16.38 -1.22
N TYR A 32 5.00 -15.11 -1.25
CA TYR A 32 4.75 -14.40 -2.50
C TYR A 32 6.05 -14.05 -3.23
N ILE A 33 7.11 -13.75 -2.50
CA ILE A 33 8.43 -13.55 -3.10
C ILE A 33 8.91 -14.85 -3.76
N GLU A 34 8.77 -15.97 -3.07
CA GLU A 34 9.22 -17.28 -3.53
C GLU A 34 8.37 -17.87 -4.68
N LYS A 35 7.05 -17.74 -4.58
CA LYS A 35 6.09 -18.41 -5.48
C LYS A 35 5.51 -17.51 -6.55
N GLY A 36 5.74 -16.21 -6.46
CA GLY A 36 5.10 -15.22 -7.32
C GLY A 36 3.67 -14.88 -6.91
N THR A 37 3.16 -13.82 -7.51
CA THR A 37 1.82 -13.29 -7.23
C THR A 37 0.76 -14.08 -7.99
N PRO A 38 -0.37 -14.45 -7.37
CA PRO A 38 -1.46 -15.12 -8.07
C PRO A 38 -2.06 -14.27 -9.18
N ASP A 39 -2.42 -14.88 -10.29
CA ASP A 39 -3.21 -14.23 -11.34
C ASP A 39 -4.61 -13.88 -10.83
N ARG A 40 -4.99 -12.61 -10.97
CA ARG A 40 -6.27 -12.05 -10.55
C ARG A 40 -7.02 -11.33 -11.68
N SER A 41 -6.65 -11.56 -12.92
CA SER A 41 -7.20 -10.88 -14.11
C SER A 41 -8.72 -10.98 -14.20
N SER A 42 -9.33 -12.09 -13.76
CA SER A 42 -10.79 -12.25 -13.72
C SER A 42 -11.48 -11.28 -12.74
N VAL A 43 -10.79 -10.88 -11.67
CA VAL A 43 -11.31 -9.92 -10.68
C VAL A 43 -11.14 -8.49 -11.18
N VAL A 44 -10.05 -8.19 -11.89
CA VAL A 44 -9.73 -6.88 -12.44
C VAL A 44 -10.89 -6.36 -13.28
N SER A 45 -11.34 -7.12 -14.27
CA SER A 45 -12.42 -6.73 -15.17
C SER A 45 -13.72 -6.38 -14.43
N GLN A 46 -14.08 -7.13 -13.39
CA GLN A 46 -15.28 -6.88 -12.59
C GLN A 46 -15.15 -5.59 -11.75
N CYS A 47 -13.98 -5.37 -11.15
CA CYS A 47 -13.71 -4.15 -10.38
C CYS A 47 -13.75 -2.91 -11.27
N VAL A 48 -13.07 -2.94 -12.41
CA VAL A 48 -13.06 -1.84 -13.37
C VAL A 48 -14.47 -1.54 -13.91
N ALA A 49 -15.27 -2.56 -14.25
CA ALA A 49 -16.66 -2.37 -14.67
C ALA A 49 -17.50 -1.70 -13.57
N SER A 50 -17.23 -1.99 -12.31
CA SER A 50 -17.91 -1.36 -11.18
C SER A 50 -17.51 0.10 -11.00
N ILE A 51 -16.23 0.43 -11.14
CA ILE A 51 -15.70 1.79 -11.09
C ILE A 51 -16.28 2.63 -12.23
N LYS A 52 -16.30 2.09 -13.46
CA LYS A 52 -16.93 2.75 -14.64
C LYS A 52 -18.41 3.07 -14.39
N ARG A 53 -19.16 2.15 -13.76
CA ARG A 53 -20.57 2.40 -13.39
C ARG A 53 -20.71 3.52 -12.35
N MET A 54 -19.87 3.52 -11.31
CA MET A 54 -19.89 4.56 -10.27
C MET A 54 -19.58 5.93 -10.89
N LYS A 55 -18.53 6.04 -11.71
CA LYS A 55 -18.20 7.28 -12.40
C LYS A 55 -19.36 7.79 -13.24
N LYS A 56 -19.96 6.93 -14.07
CA LYS A 56 -21.12 7.29 -14.89
C LYS A 56 -22.32 7.79 -14.07
N MET A 57 -22.53 7.22 -12.87
CA MET A 57 -23.60 7.67 -11.97
C MET A 57 -23.30 9.05 -11.40
N CYS A 58 -22.05 9.31 -11.03
CA CYS A 58 -21.61 10.60 -10.54
C CYS A 58 -21.69 11.68 -11.62
N ASP A 59 -21.17 11.39 -12.81
CA ASP A 59 -21.24 12.30 -13.97
C ASP A 59 -22.68 12.70 -14.30
N LYS A 60 -23.60 11.73 -14.30
CA LYS A 60 -25.04 11.99 -14.53
C LYS A 60 -25.66 12.92 -13.49
N LYS A 61 -25.12 12.95 -12.28
CA LYS A 61 -25.63 13.75 -11.16
C LYS A 61 -24.85 15.04 -10.94
N GLY A 62 -23.81 15.30 -11.73
CA GLY A 62 -22.90 16.43 -11.54
C GLY A 62 -22.09 16.33 -10.23
N VAL A 63 -21.82 15.12 -9.76
CA VAL A 63 -21.00 14.86 -8.57
C VAL A 63 -19.58 14.54 -9.02
N GLU A 64 -18.61 15.21 -8.41
CA GLU A 64 -17.20 14.89 -8.64
C GLU A 64 -16.86 13.48 -8.13
N PHE A 65 -16.14 12.73 -8.96
CA PHE A 65 -15.71 11.37 -8.64
C PHE A 65 -14.20 11.29 -8.63
N GLN A 66 -13.63 11.15 -7.45
CA GLN A 66 -12.20 10.99 -7.28
C GLN A 66 -11.86 9.55 -6.89
N ILE A 67 -10.74 9.06 -7.41
CA ILE A 67 -10.23 7.72 -7.13
C ILE A 67 -8.87 7.86 -6.46
N PHE A 68 -8.64 7.08 -5.42
CA PHE A 68 -7.31 6.91 -4.85
C PHE A 68 -7.07 5.48 -4.37
N PHE A 69 -5.82 5.05 -4.43
CA PHE A 69 -5.34 3.84 -3.78
C PHE A 69 -4.77 4.21 -2.42
N GLY A 70 -5.37 3.70 -1.35
CA GLY A 70 -4.94 3.95 0.02
C GLY A 70 -3.58 3.33 0.31
N SER A 71 -2.88 3.88 1.31
CA SER A 71 -1.62 3.32 1.77
C SER A 71 -1.81 1.93 2.39
N VAL A 72 -0.89 1.03 2.11
CA VAL A 72 -0.79 -0.28 2.76
C VAL A 72 0.66 -0.56 3.10
N PHE A 73 0.91 -1.46 4.03
CA PHE A 73 2.27 -1.87 4.37
C PHE A 73 2.99 -2.48 3.15
N ALA A 74 4.26 -2.11 2.94
CA ALA A 74 5.03 -2.53 1.77
C ALA A 74 5.11 -4.05 1.61
N GLY A 75 5.18 -4.82 2.70
CA GLY A 75 5.10 -6.27 2.65
C GLY A 75 3.80 -6.78 2.04
N GLN A 76 2.68 -6.11 2.29
CA GLN A 76 1.39 -6.45 1.67
C GLN A 76 1.42 -6.20 0.15
N MET A 77 2.08 -5.12 -0.30
CA MET A 77 2.17 -4.81 -1.73
C MET A 77 2.87 -5.93 -2.51
N ILE A 78 3.93 -6.50 -1.98
CA ILE A 78 4.62 -7.63 -2.59
C ILE A 78 3.64 -8.79 -2.90
N GLY A 79 2.63 -8.97 -2.05
CA GLY A 79 1.62 -10.02 -2.22
C GLY A 79 0.62 -9.82 -3.36
N TYR A 80 0.53 -8.63 -3.92
CA TYR A 80 -0.36 -8.35 -5.05
C TYR A 80 0.33 -7.63 -6.23
N GLU A 81 1.54 -7.14 -6.07
CA GLU A 81 2.33 -6.58 -7.18
C GLU A 81 2.58 -7.65 -8.25
N GLY A 82 2.11 -7.40 -9.46
CA GLY A 82 2.20 -8.32 -10.59
C GLY A 82 1.30 -7.87 -11.74
N ASP A 83 1.30 -8.65 -12.83
CA ASP A 83 0.65 -8.22 -14.08
C ASP A 83 -0.83 -7.88 -13.93
N SER A 84 -1.59 -8.66 -13.16
CA SER A 84 -3.01 -8.37 -12.90
C SER A 84 -3.22 -7.05 -12.17
N PHE A 85 -2.33 -6.69 -11.24
CA PHE A 85 -2.42 -5.42 -10.54
C PHE A 85 -2.01 -4.25 -11.45
N TYR A 86 -0.98 -4.43 -12.27
CA TYR A 86 -0.55 -3.41 -13.23
C TYR A 86 -1.61 -3.16 -14.31
N GLU A 87 -2.29 -4.20 -14.77
CA GLU A 87 -3.46 -4.06 -15.65
C GLU A 87 -4.57 -3.26 -14.95
N PHE A 88 -4.85 -3.57 -13.67
CA PHE A 88 -5.83 -2.84 -12.88
C PHE A 88 -5.47 -1.36 -12.73
N LEU A 89 -4.22 -1.02 -12.45
CA LEU A 89 -3.76 0.38 -12.40
C LEU A 89 -4.03 1.12 -13.70
N ARG A 90 -3.63 0.54 -14.85
CA ARG A 90 -3.88 1.14 -16.17
C ARG A 90 -5.35 1.40 -16.41
N GLU A 91 -6.18 0.39 -16.20
CA GLU A 91 -7.62 0.48 -16.44
C GLU A 91 -8.30 1.51 -15.52
N VAL A 92 -7.90 1.59 -14.25
CA VAL A 92 -8.45 2.56 -13.29
C VAL A 92 -8.03 3.98 -13.67
N VAL A 93 -6.79 4.18 -14.08
CA VAL A 93 -6.29 5.49 -14.52
C VAL A 93 -6.99 5.94 -15.80
N GLN A 94 -7.28 5.04 -16.74
CA GLN A 94 -8.10 5.37 -17.93
C GLN A 94 -9.52 5.82 -17.58
N VAL A 95 -10.07 5.37 -16.44
CA VAL A 95 -11.40 5.79 -15.99
C VAL A 95 -11.36 7.10 -15.19
N GLY A 96 -10.38 7.24 -14.32
CA GLY A 96 -10.27 8.34 -13.37
C GLY A 96 -9.51 9.55 -13.89
N GLU A 97 -8.67 9.38 -14.92
CA GLU A 97 -7.75 10.37 -15.50
C GLU A 97 -6.67 10.86 -14.52
N ASN A 98 -7.06 11.17 -13.29
CA ASN A 98 -6.19 11.58 -12.19
C ASN A 98 -6.47 10.70 -10.99
N VAL A 99 -5.56 9.79 -10.67
CA VAL A 99 -5.73 8.79 -9.60
C VAL A 99 -4.58 8.92 -8.61
N TRP A 100 -4.88 9.29 -7.38
CA TRP A 100 -3.87 9.30 -6.33
C TRP A 100 -3.49 7.88 -5.92
N CYS A 101 -2.20 7.62 -5.83
CA CYS A 101 -1.65 6.33 -5.46
C CYS A 101 -0.73 6.47 -4.25
N PHE A 102 -1.18 5.98 -3.09
CA PHE A 102 -0.42 5.99 -1.84
C PHE A 102 0.17 4.62 -1.50
N ASN A 103 -0.20 3.58 -2.24
CA ASN A 103 0.35 2.24 -2.09
C ASN A 103 1.65 2.08 -2.92
N THR A 104 2.64 2.88 -2.63
CA THR A 104 3.99 2.85 -3.22
C THR A 104 5.03 2.48 -2.18
N PHE A 105 6.21 2.03 -2.60
CA PHE A 105 7.33 1.78 -1.69
C PHE A 105 7.94 3.11 -1.23
N ASN A 106 7.45 3.62 -0.12
CA ASN A 106 7.84 4.91 0.46
C ASN A 106 8.05 4.75 1.98
N ASP A 107 8.61 5.76 2.63
CA ASP A 107 8.95 5.71 4.06
C ASP A 107 7.77 5.35 4.96
N VAL A 108 6.55 5.77 4.60
CA VAL A 108 5.34 5.47 5.36
C VAL A 108 4.97 4.00 5.19
N ALA A 109 4.97 3.49 3.94
CA ALA A 109 4.61 2.11 3.62
C ALA A 109 5.66 1.09 4.10
N LEU A 110 6.93 1.49 4.16
CA LEU A 110 8.03 0.64 4.64
C LEU A 110 8.06 0.46 6.16
N ASN A 111 7.17 1.10 6.91
CA ASN A 111 7.13 1.03 8.36
C ASN A 111 5.81 0.43 8.85
N ILE A 112 5.88 -0.82 9.37
CA ILE A 112 4.69 -1.54 9.84
C ILE A 112 3.98 -0.86 11.01
N TYR A 113 4.68 -0.02 11.77
CA TYR A 113 4.09 0.72 12.90
C TYR A 113 3.06 1.77 12.47
N ASN A 114 2.98 2.09 11.18
CA ASN A 114 1.96 2.97 10.61
C ASN A 114 0.61 2.26 10.39
N TYR A 115 0.52 0.98 10.73
CA TYR A 115 -0.62 0.14 10.38
C TYR A 115 -1.15 -0.64 11.58
N TYR A 116 -2.48 -0.82 11.64
CA TYR A 116 -3.14 -1.73 12.59
C TYR A 116 -2.87 -3.19 12.24
N ASP A 117 -2.79 -3.47 10.96
CA ASP A 117 -2.38 -4.71 10.34
C ASP A 117 -1.72 -4.38 8.99
N ILE A 118 -1.48 -5.37 8.16
CA ILE A 118 -0.78 -5.16 6.88
C ILE A 118 -1.54 -4.30 5.85
N SER A 119 -2.84 -4.07 6.06
CA SER A 119 -3.74 -3.42 5.09
C SER A 119 -4.41 -2.16 5.62
N HIS A 120 -4.46 -1.98 6.94
CA HIS A 120 -5.21 -0.90 7.57
C HIS A 120 -4.27 0.06 8.29
N TYR A 121 -4.14 1.25 7.75
CA TYR A 121 -3.29 2.31 8.32
C TYR A 121 -3.97 3.03 9.50
N TYR A 122 -3.15 3.62 10.35
CA TYR A 122 -3.63 4.53 11.40
C TYR A 122 -4.15 5.84 10.82
N TYR A 123 -5.02 6.54 11.55
CA TYR A 123 -5.68 7.76 11.07
C TYR A 123 -4.68 8.85 10.67
N GLU A 124 -3.51 8.92 11.31
CA GLU A 124 -2.46 9.87 10.99
C GLU A 124 -1.93 9.70 9.55
N VAL A 125 -1.89 8.47 9.05
CA VAL A 125 -1.56 8.21 7.64
C VAL A 125 -2.69 8.71 6.74
N GLY A 126 -3.94 8.57 7.19
CA GLY A 126 -5.10 9.13 6.49
C GLY A 126 -5.06 10.65 6.39
N ASP A 127 -4.71 11.34 7.49
CA ASP A 127 -4.52 12.79 7.52
C ASP A 127 -3.41 13.21 6.56
N LEU A 128 -2.29 12.49 6.55
CA LEU A 128 -1.17 12.72 5.63
C LEU A 128 -1.60 12.55 4.16
N MET A 129 -2.44 11.56 3.85
CA MET A 129 -3.00 11.38 2.49
C MET A 129 -3.87 12.58 2.09
N ILE A 130 -4.75 13.04 2.98
CA ILE A 130 -5.61 14.21 2.73
C ILE A 130 -4.76 15.46 2.51
N ASP A 131 -3.75 15.68 3.33
CA ASP A 131 -2.85 16.83 3.22
C ASP A 131 -2.05 16.80 1.90
N THR A 132 -1.60 15.62 1.48
CA THR A 132 -0.95 15.44 0.18
C THR A 132 -1.88 15.76 -0.98
N MET A 133 -3.11 15.24 -0.96
CA MET A 133 -4.11 15.52 -2.00
C MET A 133 -4.51 17.00 -2.02
N ALA A 134 -4.47 17.67 -0.88
CA ALA A 134 -4.73 19.12 -0.77
C ALA A 134 -3.52 19.99 -1.18
N GLY A 135 -2.41 19.40 -1.62
CA GLY A 135 -1.20 20.13 -2.01
C GLY A 135 -0.39 20.73 -0.86
N LYS A 136 -0.64 20.29 0.37
CA LYS A 136 0.19 20.67 1.50
C LYS A 136 1.54 19.95 1.42
N SER A 137 2.61 20.66 1.79
CA SER A 137 3.94 20.05 1.88
C SER A 137 3.96 18.98 2.95
N THR A 138 4.42 17.78 2.57
CA THR A 138 4.63 16.67 3.50
C THR A 138 6.12 16.40 3.63
N SER A 139 6.55 15.95 4.81
CA SER A 139 7.96 15.59 5.06
C SER A 139 8.37 14.24 4.48
N HIS A 140 7.44 13.53 3.82
CA HIS A 140 7.66 12.18 3.31
C HIS A 140 7.84 12.19 1.80
N ASN A 141 9.08 11.96 1.36
CA ASN A 141 9.40 11.85 -0.06
C ASN A 141 8.72 10.62 -0.69
N GLY A 142 8.12 10.82 -1.86
CA GLY A 142 7.46 9.74 -2.61
C GLY A 142 6.14 9.26 -2.01
N PHE A 143 5.61 9.93 -0.99
CA PHE A 143 4.30 9.60 -0.44
C PHE A 143 3.18 10.25 -1.27
N GLY A 144 2.46 9.43 -2.00
CA GLY A 144 1.39 9.86 -2.90
C GLY A 144 1.90 10.31 -4.27
N ILE A 145 1.59 9.53 -5.28
CA ILE A 145 1.85 9.82 -6.69
C ILE A 145 0.54 10.06 -7.39
N LEU A 146 0.43 11.14 -8.14
CA LEU A 146 -0.72 11.37 -9.02
C LEU A 146 -0.49 10.62 -10.33
N LEU A 147 -1.21 9.51 -10.50
CA LEU A 147 -1.20 8.73 -11.73
C LEU A 147 -2.13 9.36 -12.76
N THR A 148 -1.62 9.44 -13.98
CA THR A 148 -2.33 9.92 -15.17
C THR A 148 -2.11 8.94 -16.32
N PRO A 149 -2.90 9.01 -17.40
CA PRO A 149 -2.63 8.21 -18.61
C PRO A 149 -1.21 8.38 -19.17
N ASP A 150 -0.58 9.54 -18.95
CA ASP A 150 0.75 9.85 -19.47
C ASP A 150 1.89 9.23 -18.65
N ASN A 151 1.68 8.94 -17.34
CA ASN A 151 2.76 8.47 -16.48
C ASN A 151 2.54 7.06 -15.90
N VAL A 152 1.36 6.47 -16.04
CA VAL A 152 1.04 5.18 -15.41
C VAL A 152 1.97 4.05 -15.85
N ASP A 153 2.37 4.02 -17.11
CA ASP A 153 3.27 2.97 -17.62
C ASP A 153 4.69 3.12 -17.08
N SER A 154 5.20 4.35 -17.00
CA SER A 154 6.52 4.59 -16.39
C SER A 154 6.53 4.25 -14.90
N GLU A 155 5.44 4.52 -14.19
CA GLU A 155 5.30 4.13 -12.78
C GLU A 155 5.24 2.61 -12.61
N ILE A 156 4.56 1.89 -13.49
CA ILE A 156 4.53 0.42 -13.49
C ILE A 156 5.93 -0.15 -13.68
N GLU A 157 6.73 0.39 -14.61
CA GLU A 157 8.11 -0.07 -14.82
C GLU A 157 9.00 0.25 -13.60
N HIS A 158 8.79 1.40 -12.96
CA HIS A 158 9.45 1.72 -11.69
C HIS A 158 9.12 0.66 -10.62
N ARG A 159 7.85 0.36 -10.42
CA ARG A 159 7.38 -0.68 -9.48
C ARG A 159 7.94 -2.07 -9.76
N ARG A 160 8.03 -2.46 -11.02
CA ARG A 160 8.65 -3.73 -11.42
C ARG A 160 10.11 -3.79 -11.00
N THR A 161 10.82 -2.68 -11.20
CA THR A 161 12.23 -2.55 -10.81
C THR A 161 12.41 -2.65 -9.30
N GLU A 162 11.60 -1.92 -8.53
CA GLU A 162 11.62 -1.99 -7.06
C GLU A 162 11.31 -3.40 -6.56
N LEU A 163 10.26 -4.04 -7.08
CA LEU A 163 9.91 -5.40 -6.70
C LEU A 163 11.05 -6.40 -6.98
N ALA A 164 11.75 -6.24 -8.11
CA ALA A 164 12.91 -7.08 -8.43
C ALA A 164 14.06 -6.83 -7.45
N GLN A 165 14.29 -5.59 -7.02
CA GLN A 165 15.30 -5.26 -6.00
C GLN A 165 14.96 -5.87 -4.64
N TRP A 166 13.68 -5.81 -4.21
CA TRP A 166 13.25 -6.45 -2.97
C TRP A 166 13.42 -7.96 -2.99
N LYS A 167 13.11 -8.60 -4.12
CA LYS A 167 13.33 -10.04 -4.31
C LYS A 167 14.81 -10.40 -4.22
N ALA A 168 15.67 -9.67 -4.93
CA ALA A 168 17.11 -9.88 -4.89
C ALA A 168 17.69 -9.67 -3.48
N TYR A 169 17.20 -8.65 -2.77
CA TYR A 169 17.60 -8.44 -1.38
C TYR A 169 17.21 -9.62 -0.48
N TYR A 170 15.99 -10.10 -0.59
CA TYR A 170 15.53 -11.27 0.16
C TYR A 170 16.33 -12.53 -0.15
N GLU A 171 16.60 -12.80 -1.44
CA GLU A 171 17.43 -13.93 -1.86
C GLU A 171 18.83 -13.89 -1.25
N ALA A 172 19.41 -12.70 -1.13
CA ALA A 172 20.75 -12.52 -0.57
C ALA A 172 20.81 -12.58 0.97
N ASN A 173 19.73 -12.16 1.66
CA ASN A 173 19.75 -11.92 3.11
C ASN A 173 18.78 -12.81 3.91
N GLY A 174 17.83 -13.48 3.25
CA GLY A 174 16.78 -14.27 3.91
C GLY A 174 15.71 -13.46 4.63
N THR A 175 15.77 -12.13 4.53
CA THR A 175 14.86 -11.19 5.18
C THR A 175 14.71 -9.92 4.34
N LEU A 176 13.70 -9.08 4.67
CA LEU A 176 13.49 -7.78 4.04
C LEU A 176 13.87 -6.65 5.00
N PRO A 177 14.44 -5.53 4.52
CA PRO A 177 14.87 -4.41 5.36
C PRO A 177 13.72 -3.45 5.70
N PHE A 178 12.52 -3.95 5.82
CA PHE A 178 11.38 -3.13 6.21
C PHE A 178 11.42 -2.87 7.70
N ARG A 179 11.19 -1.61 8.08
CA ARG A 179 11.11 -1.27 9.50
C ARG A 179 10.02 -2.12 10.16
N GLY A 180 10.45 -2.80 11.18
CA GLY A 180 9.60 -3.68 11.89
C GLY A 180 9.57 -5.12 11.43
N MET A 181 10.31 -5.50 10.42
CA MET A 181 10.58 -6.88 10.03
C MET A 181 12.00 -7.32 10.43
N GLU A 182 12.79 -6.41 10.93
CA GLU A 182 14.12 -6.68 11.43
C GLU A 182 14.00 -7.39 12.78
N ASP A 183 14.65 -8.52 12.92
CA ASP A 183 14.82 -9.21 14.22
C ASP A 183 15.85 -8.43 15.04
N THR A 184 15.51 -7.22 15.40
CA THR A 184 16.49 -6.30 15.94
C THR A 184 16.48 -6.23 17.44
N GLY A 185 15.66 -6.90 18.20
CA GLY A 185 15.67 -6.71 19.65
C GLY A 185 15.86 -5.25 20.10
N SER A 186 15.92 -4.33 19.13
CA SER A 186 16.13 -2.90 19.31
C SER A 186 14.84 -2.15 18.99
N LEU A 187 14.50 -1.25 19.86
CA LEU A 187 13.41 -0.29 19.72
C LEU A 187 13.58 0.48 18.40
N ILE A 188 12.78 0.12 17.41
CA ILE A 188 12.71 0.88 16.16
C ILE A 188 12.06 2.22 16.49
N PRO A 189 12.65 3.34 16.07
CA PRO A 189 12.04 4.64 16.30
C PRO A 189 10.65 4.65 15.70
N LYS A 190 9.67 4.89 16.52
CA LYS A 190 8.28 5.07 16.07
C LYS A 190 8.23 6.34 15.24
N ILE A 191 7.44 6.36 14.15
CA ILE A 191 7.15 7.60 13.43
C ILE A 191 6.44 8.61 14.33
N TYR A 192 5.86 8.11 15.41
CA TYR A 192 5.26 8.90 16.47
C TYR A 192 6.22 8.97 17.66
N GLY A 193 7.18 9.83 17.60
CA GLY A 193 7.98 10.32 18.72
C GLY A 193 7.45 11.66 19.15
#